data_c740e278bef95aa5302070b6b2d2928b
#
_entry.id   c740e278bef95aa5302070b6b2d2928b
#
_cell.length_a   1.000
_cell.length_b   1.000
_cell.length_c   1.000
_cell.angle_alpha   90.00
_cell.angle_beta   90.00
_cell.angle_gamma   90.00
#
_symmetry.space_group_name_H-M   'P 1'
#
loop_
_entity.id
_entity.type
_entity.pdbx_description
1 polymer ?
#
loop_
_entity_poly.entity_id
_entity_poly.type
_entity_poly.pdbx_seq_one_letter_code
_entity_poly.pdbx_strand_id
1 'polypeptide(L)'
;MAIETRMLGRVDYAATVQSMQDYTATRTPDSPDLLLICEHLPLYTQGLAGKTDHILNPGEIPVIATNRGGQVTFHGPGQVVAYPLIDLQRAGYYVKEYVYRVEEAVIRTLDHFGVTGHRVAGAPGIYVRLDDPHSHALLPQRPQKREGTAAPEPDFTGLGKIAALGIKVSRHCTYHGVALNVDMDLEPYRRINPCGYA
;
A
#
# COMPACT_ATOMS: atom_id res chain seq x y z
N MET A 1 -20.44 -4.36 -10.28
CA MET A 1 -20.02 -5.75 -9.99
C MET A 1 -19.79 -5.88 -8.51
N ALA A 2 -20.23 -6.97 -7.88
CA ALA A 2 -19.97 -7.21 -6.45
C ALA A 2 -18.54 -7.74 -6.27
N ILE A 3 -17.83 -7.22 -5.28
CA ILE A 3 -16.54 -7.73 -4.83
C ILE A 3 -16.82 -8.70 -3.68
N GLU A 4 -16.31 -9.92 -3.78
CA GLU A 4 -16.40 -10.88 -2.69
C GLU A 4 -15.33 -10.56 -1.64
N THR A 5 -15.75 -10.31 -0.40
CA THR A 5 -14.82 -9.99 0.69
C THR A 5 -14.56 -11.22 1.55
N ARG A 6 -13.29 -11.48 1.83
CA ARG A 6 -12.84 -12.58 2.70
C ARG A 6 -11.94 -12.05 3.82
N MET A 7 -12.36 -12.30 5.06
CA MET A 7 -11.56 -12.01 6.26
C MET A 7 -10.71 -13.24 6.58
N LEU A 8 -9.39 -13.12 6.47
CA LEU A 8 -8.47 -14.24 6.63
C LEU A 8 -7.88 -14.35 8.06
N GLY A 9 -8.03 -13.28 8.86
CA GLY A 9 -7.35 -13.21 10.16
C GLY A 9 -5.83 -13.01 10.00
N ARG A 10 -5.07 -13.52 10.96
CA ARG A 10 -3.60 -13.46 10.91
C ARG A 10 -3.07 -14.67 10.12
N VAL A 11 -2.38 -14.40 9.01
CA VAL A 11 -1.95 -15.41 8.05
C VAL A 11 -0.48 -15.26 7.67
N ASP A 12 0.12 -16.35 7.21
CA ASP A 12 1.45 -16.37 6.62
C ASP A 12 1.49 -15.58 5.31
N TYR A 13 2.52 -14.73 5.16
CA TYR A 13 2.64 -13.86 3.99
C TYR A 13 2.91 -14.65 2.69
N ALA A 14 3.84 -15.61 2.74
CA ALA A 14 4.24 -16.33 1.53
C ALA A 14 3.09 -17.18 0.98
N ALA A 15 2.39 -17.88 1.86
CA ALA A 15 1.20 -18.68 1.49
C ALA A 15 0.08 -17.77 0.93
N THR A 16 -0.12 -16.60 1.51
CA THR A 16 -1.12 -15.64 1.02
C THR A 16 -0.76 -15.10 -0.36
N VAL A 17 0.50 -14.76 -0.60
CA VAL A 17 0.97 -14.31 -1.92
C VAL A 17 0.81 -15.41 -2.96
N GLN A 18 1.18 -16.65 -2.63
CA GLN A 18 1.00 -17.79 -3.53
C GLN A 18 -0.48 -17.98 -3.90
N SER A 19 -1.38 -17.94 -2.92
CA SER A 19 -2.83 -18.04 -3.16
C SER A 19 -3.34 -16.93 -4.09
N MET A 20 -2.88 -15.69 -3.92
CA MET A 20 -3.24 -14.59 -4.82
C MET A 20 -2.71 -14.79 -6.25
N GLN A 21 -1.49 -15.32 -6.39
CA GLN A 21 -0.90 -15.62 -7.70
C GLN A 21 -1.65 -16.74 -8.40
N ASP A 22 -1.97 -17.81 -7.69
CA ASP A 22 -2.73 -18.96 -8.21
C ASP A 22 -4.13 -18.52 -8.66
N TYR A 23 -4.82 -17.73 -7.82
CA TYR A 23 -6.11 -17.17 -8.20
C TYR A 23 -6.00 -16.30 -9.46
N THR A 24 -5.01 -15.41 -9.52
CA THR A 24 -4.80 -14.53 -10.68
C THR A 24 -4.46 -15.32 -11.94
N ALA A 25 -3.72 -16.43 -11.81
CA ALA A 25 -3.32 -17.27 -12.94
C ALA A 25 -4.49 -18.13 -13.49
N THR A 26 -5.41 -18.55 -12.63
CA THR A 26 -6.48 -19.49 -12.96
C THR A 26 -7.84 -18.84 -13.19
N ARG A 27 -8.01 -17.55 -12.84
CA ARG A 27 -9.30 -16.88 -12.99
C ARG A 27 -9.72 -16.76 -14.46
N THR A 28 -11.01 -16.82 -14.66
CA THR A 28 -11.71 -16.67 -15.95
C THR A 28 -12.49 -15.34 -15.98
N PRO A 29 -13.06 -14.93 -17.11
CA PRO A 29 -13.93 -13.75 -17.18
C PRO A 29 -15.10 -13.77 -16.19
N ASP A 30 -15.57 -14.95 -15.80
CA ASP A 30 -16.68 -15.13 -14.85
C ASP A 30 -16.24 -15.19 -13.39
N SER A 31 -14.93 -15.28 -13.13
CA SER A 31 -14.39 -15.30 -11.77
C SER A 31 -14.69 -13.98 -11.04
N PRO A 32 -15.17 -14.00 -9.77
CA PRO A 32 -15.47 -12.79 -9.04
C PRO A 32 -14.19 -11.97 -8.77
N ASP A 33 -14.34 -10.67 -8.54
CA ASP A 33 -13.30 -9.87 -7.91
C ASP A 33 -13.29 -10.16 -6.41
N LEU A 34 -12.10 -10.19 -5.80
CA LEU A 34 -11.94 -10.49 -4.38
C LEU A 34 -11.34 -9.30 -3.65
N LEU A 35 -11.74 -9.15 -2.39
CA LEU A 35 -11.05 -8.33 -1.41
C LEU A 35 -10.65 -9.24 -0.24
N LEU A 36 -9.35 -9.54 -0.12
CA LEU A 36 -8.83 -10.29 1.01
C LEU A 36 -8.37 -9.29 2.07
N ILE A 37 -8.80 -9.48 3.30
CA ILE A 37 -8.41 -8.65 4.45
C ILE A 37 -7.73 -9.55 5.47
N CYS A 38 -6.52 -9.18 5.87
CA CYS A 38 -5.71 -9.98 6.78
C CYS A 38 -4.77 -9.14 7.64
N GLU A 39 -4.07 -9.81 8.52
CA GLU A 39 -2.91 -9.35 9.28
C GLU A 39 -1.77 -10.33 9.06
N HIS A 40 -0.53 -9.87 9.06
CA HIS A 40 0.64 -10.75 8.96
C HIS A 40 1.46 -10.78 10.25
N LEU A 41 2.23 -11.83 10.43
CA LEU A 41 3.31 -11.87 11.41
C LEU A 41 4.40 -10.85 11.03
N PRO A 42 5.28 -10.44 11.97
CA PRO A 42 6.33 -9.48 11.69
C PRO A 42 7.23 -9.92 10.52
N LEU A 43 7.29 -9.09 9.45
CA LEU A 43 8.20 -9.28 8.33
C LEU A 43 8.42 -7.96 7.58
N TYR A 44 9.57 -7.86 6.91
CA TYR A 44 9.81 -6.86 5.88
C TYR A 44 9.53 -7.45 4.50
N THR A 45 8.88 -6.67 3.63
CA THR A 45 8.75 -7.02 2.22
C THR A 45 9.51 -6.01 1.38
N GLN A 46 10.37 -6.50 0.49
CA GLN A 46 11.13 -5.67 -0.46
C GLN A 46 10.49 -5.80 -1.84
N GLY A 47 9.89 -4.71 -2.33
CA GLY A 47 9.28 -4.65 -3.65
C GLY A 47 10.31 -4.50 -4.77
N LEU A 48 9.82 -4.45 -6.03
CA LEU A 48 10.68 -4.41 -7.23
C LEU A 48 11.59 -3.19 -7.34
N ALA A 49 11.24 -2.07 -6.71
CA ALA A 49 12.08 -0.88 -6.63
C ALA A 49 12.97 -0.85 -5.38
N GLY A 50 12.95 -1.92 -4.58
CA GLY A 50 13.71 -2.02 -3.33
C GLY A 50 15.22 -2.07 -3.56
N LYS A 51 15.94 -1.29 -2.75
CA LYS A 51 17.41 -1.32 -2.68
C LYS A 51 17.82 -1.91 -1.34
N THR A 52 18.88 -2.72 -1.34
CA THR A 52 19.40 -3.35 -0.12
C THR A 52 19.81 -2.30 0.92
N ASP A 53 20.35 -1.17 0.48
CA ASP A 53 20.80 -0.07 1.33
C ASP A 53 19.65 0.60 2.11
N HIS A 54 18.39 0.33 1.73
CA HIS A 54 17.22 0.81 2.46
C HIS A 54 16.82 -0.12 3.62
N ILE A 55 17.51 -1.24 3.81
CA ILE A 55 17.36 -2.14 4.96
C ILE A 55 18.54 -1.88 5.88
N LEU A 56 18.33 -1.07 6.92
CA LEU A 56 19.42 -0.59 7.77
C LEU A 56 19.84 -1.64 8.80
N ASN A 57 18.88 -2.20 9.52
CA ASN A 57 19.11 -3.22 10.54
C ASN A 57 17.84 -4.03 10.81
N PRO A 58 17.54 -5.06 10.03
CA PRO A 58 16.30 -5.81 10.17
C PRO A 58 16.23 -6.64 11.47
N GLY A 59 17.37 -6.89 12.12
CA GLY A 59 17.45 -7.76 13.28
C GLY A 59 17.01 -9.18 12.92
N GLU A 60 16.17 -9.79 13.77
CA GLU A 60 15.63 -11.13 13.55
C GLU A 60 14.36 -11.15 12.68
N ILE A 61 13.85 -9.98 12.28
CA ILE A 61 12.65 -9.89 11.46
C ILE A 61 12.99 -10.32 10.01
N PRO A 62 12.30 -11.32 9.45
CA PRO A 62 12.61 -11.82 8.11
C PRO A 62 12.37 -10.75 7.03
N VAL A 63 13.25 -10.74 6.02
CA VAL A 63 13.13 -9.89 4.83
C VAL A 63 12.78 -10.77 3.64
N ILE A 64 11.63 -10.51 3.02
CA ILE A 64 11.14 -11.29 1.89
C ILE A 64 11.11 -10.41 0.64
N ALA A 65 11.84 -10.82 -0.41
CA ALA A 65 11.74 -10.21 -1.73
C ALA A 65 10.38 -10.57 -2.37
N THR A 66 9.73 -9.59 -2.96
CA THR A 66 8.40 -9.76 -3.54
C THR A 66 8.27 -9.00 -4.87
N ASN A 67 7.32 -9.40 -5.68
CA ASN A 67 7.08 -8.81 -7.00
C ASN A 67 6.07 -7.64 -7.00
N ARG A 68 5.66 -7.14 -5.82
CA ARG A 68 4.85 -5.92 -5.73
C ARG A 68 5.64 -4.68 -6.15
N GLY A 69 4.95 -3.64 -6.55
CA GLY A 69 5.56 -2.32 -6.72
C GLY A 69 6.08 -1.73 -5.41
N GLY A 70 6.88 -0.67 -5.52
CA GLY A 70 7.44 0.06 -4.39
C GLY A 70 8.71 -0.55 -3.80
N GLN A 71 9.13 0.01 -2.66
CA GLN A 71 10.37 -0.29 -1.97
C GLN A 71 10.15 -1.21 -0.77
N VAL A 72 11.03 -1.16 0.25
CA VAL A 72 10.86 -1.92 1.49
C VAL A 72 9.73 -1.33 2.33
N THR A 73 8.98 -2.20 3.01
CA THR A 73 8.02 -1.84 4.05
C THR A 73 7.98 -2.93 5.12
N PHE A 74 7.37 -2.62 6.25
CA PHE A 74 7.16 -3.55 7.35
C PHE A 74 5.69 -3.98 7.41
N HIS A 75 5.46 -5.24 7.77
CA HIS A 75 4.17 -5.79 8.14
C HIS A 75 4.25 -6.42 9.53
N GLY A 76 3.18 -6.34 10.31
CA GLY A 76 3.11 -6.92 11.63
C GLY A 76 1.73 -6.79 12.26
N PRO A 77 1.55 -7.36 13.46
CA PRO A 77 0.30 -7.26 14.23
C PRO A 77 -0.14 -5.80 14.42
N GLY A 78 -1.44 -5.57 14.36
CA GLY A 78 -2.03 -4.23 14.44
C GLY A 78 -2.02 -3.46 13.12
N GLN A 79 -1.61 -4.11 12.00
CA GLN A 79 -1.70 -3.56 10.65
C GLN A 79 -2.79 -4.30 9.87
N VAL A 80 -3.76 -3.57 9.34
CA VAL A 80 -4.74 -4.14 8.40
C VAL A 80 -4.16 -4.16 6.99
N VAL A 81 -4.06 -5.35 6.42
CA VAL A 81 -3.61 -5.53 5.04
C VAL A 81 -4.80 -5.93 4.17
N ALA A 82 -5.04 -5.16 3.12
CA ALA A 82 -6.12 -5.38 2.17
C ALA A 82 -5.53 -5.68 0.78
N TYR A 83 -5.93 -6.80 0.20
CA TYR A 83 -5.53 -7.26 -1.11
C TYR A 83 -6.74 -7.29 -2.06
N PRO A 84 -7.00 -6.21 -2.82
CA PRO A 84 -8.05 -6.22 -3.84
C PRO A 84 -7.53 -6.89 -5.12
N LEU A 85 -8.12 -8.03 -5.47
CA LEU A 85 -7.86 -8.79 -6.70
C LEU A 85 -8.92 -8.44 -7.74
N ILE A 86 -8.68 -7.39 -8.49
CA ILE A 86 -9.64 -6.76 -9.41
C ILE A 86 -9.22 -7.03 -10.85
N ASP A 87 -10.18 -7.37 -11.69
CA ASP A 87 -10.02 -7.38 -13.14
C ASP A 87 -10.16 -5.95 -13.67
N LEU A 88 -9.04 -5.32 -14.00
CA LEU A 88 -9.00 -3.93 -14.46
C LEU A 88 -9.65 -3.75 -15.83
N GLN A 89 -9.58 -4.76 -16.72
CA GLN A 89 -10.19 -4.70 -18.03
C GLN A 89 -11.72 -4.70 -17.89
N ARG A 90 -12.25 -5.61 -17.08
CA ARG A 90 -13.67 -5.69 -16.76
C ARG A 90 -14.18 -4.45 -16.02
N ALA A 91 -13.36 -3.90 -15.12
CA ALA A 91 -13.69 -2.69 -14.39
C ALA A 91 -13.57 -1.40 -15.22
N GLY A 92 -12.90 -1.45 -16.37
CA GLY A 92 -12.65 -0.28 -17.22
C GLY A 92 -11.62 0.69 -16.64
N TYR A 93 -10.70 0.21 -15.80
CA TYR A 93 -9.71 1.06 -15.13
C TYR A 93 -8.32 0.89 -15.71
N TYR A 94 -7.60 2.01 -15.83
CA TYR A 94 -6.14 2.01 -15.94
C TYR A 94 -5.48 1.88 -14.57
N VAL A 95 -4.23 1.44 -14.54
CA VAL A 95 -3.48 1.21 -13.29
C VAL A 95 -3.43 2.46 -12.41
N LYS A 96 -3.23 3.64 -12.99
CA LYS A 96 -3.20 4.91 -12.23
C LYS A 96 -4.54 5.22 -11.56
N GLU A 97 -5.63 4.98 -12.27
CA GLU A 97 -6.98 5.16 -11.71
C GLU A 97 -7.27 4.15 -10.60
N TYR A 98 -6.86 2.90 -10.80
CA TYR A 98 -6.98 1.88 -9.75
C TYR A 98 -6.22 2.26 -8.48
N VAL A 99 -4.96 2.70 -8.60
CA VAL A 99 -4.18 3.22 -7.46
C VAL A 99 -4.93 4.35 -6.75
N TYR A 100 -5.41 5.33 -7.51
CA TYR A 100 -6.18 6.45 -6.95
C TYR A 100 -7.43 5.98 -6.19
N ARG A 101 -8.15 4.96 -6.72
CA ARG A 101 -9.34 4.40 -6.07
C ARG A 101 -9.02 3.63 -4.80
N VAL A 102 -7.90 2.90 -4.75
CA VAL A 102 -7.44 2.24 -3.54
C VAL A 102 -7.07 3.27 -2.48
N GLU A 103 -6.35 4.32 -2.85
CA GLU A 103 -6.04 5.44 -1.95
C GLU A 103 -7.31 6.13 -1.45
N GLU A 104 -8.28 6.36 -2.33
CA GLU A 104 -9.57 6.95 -1.97
C GLU A 104 -10.34 6.08 -0.98
N ALA A 105 -10.33 4.76 -1.15
CA ALA A 105 -10.96 3.84 -0.21
C ALA A 105 -10.35 3.95 1.19
N VAL A 106 -9.03 4.05 1.28
CA VAL A 106 -8.33 4.26 2.56
C VAL A 106 -8.69 5.63 3.16
N ILE A 107 -8.69 6.69 2.37
CA ILE A 107 -9.07 8.06 2.83
C ILE A 107 -10.48 8.04 3.42
N ARG A 108 -11.45 7.44 2.72
CA ARG A 108 -12.82 7.34 3.22
C ARG A 108 -12.94 6.47 4.47
N THR A 109 -12.12 5.43 4.57
CA THR A 109 -12.07 4.61 5.78
C THR A 109 -11.55 5.42 6.95
N LEU A 110 -10.48 6.19 6.77
CA LEU A 110 -9.92 7.07 7.80
C LEU A 110 -10.92 8.16 8.21
N ASP A 111 -11.59 8.79 7.24
CA ASP A 111 -12.60 9.81 7.47
C ASP A 111 -13.76 9.30 8.34
N HIS A 112 -14.18 8.03 8.15
CA HIS A 112 -15.18 7.38 9.02
C HIS A 112 -14.75 7.34 10.49
N PHE A 113 -13.45 7.31 10.78
CA PHE A 113 -12.88 7.38 12.14
C PHE A 113 -12.42 8.79 12.53
N GLY A 114 -12.77 9.81 11.77
CA GLY A 114 -12.42 11.20 12.03
C GLY A 114 -10.95 11.55 11.74
N VAL A 115 -10.22 10.69 11.01
CA VAL A 115 -8.82 10.93 10.63
C VAL A 115 -8.74 11.41 9.18
N THR A 116 -8.07 12.52 8.94
CA THR A 116 -7.92 13.09 7.60
C THR A 116 -6.70 12.50 6.89
N GLY A 117 -6.96 11.70 5.86
CA GLY A 117 -5.93 11.13 5.00
C GLY A 117 -5.58 12.03 3.83
N HIS A 118 -4.29 12.13 3.51
CA HIS A 118 -3.76 12.96 2.42
C HIS A 118 -2.98 12.14 1.41
N ARG A 119 -3.04 12.54 0.13
CA ARG A 119 -2.12 12.07 -0.92
C ARG A 119 -0.93 13.01 -1.04
N VAL A 120 0.25 12.45 -1.29
CA VAL A 120 1.46 13.22 -1.62
C VAL A 120 1.83 12.93 -3.07
N ALA A 121 1.95 13.96 -3.88
CA ALA A 121 2.27 13.81 -5.30
C ALA A 121 3.62 13.10 -5.49
N GLY A 122 3.65 12.08 -6.34
CA GLY A 122 4.86 11.27 -6.60
C GLY A 122 5.19 10.21 -5.55
N ALA A 123 4.40 10.12 -4.46
CA ALA A 123 4.62 9.18 -3.37
C ALA A 123 3.34 8.40 -3.04
N PRO A 124 3.03 7.31 -3.75
CA PRO A 124 1.83 6.52 -3.50
C PRO A 124 1.71 6.07 -2.05
N GLY A 125 0.49 6.11 -1.53
CA GLY A 125 0.17 5.83 -0.14
C GLY A 125 -0.62 6.98 0.48
N ILE A 126 -1.04 6.79 1.74
CA ILE A 126 -1.82 7.79 2.47
C ILE A 126 -1.01 8.29 3.66
N TYR A 127 -1.09 9.58 3.85
CA TYR A 127 -0.34 10.32 4.87
C TYR A 127 -1.30 11.08 5.78
N VAL A 128 -0.90 11.28 7.02
CA VAL A 128 -1.62 12.09 8.02
C VAL A 128 -0.71 13.17 8.55
N ARG A 129 -1.28 14.29 8.96
CA ARG A 129 -0.53 15.32 9.68
C ARG A 129 -0.19 14.82 11.08
N LEU A 130 1.07 14.95 11.47
CA LEU A 130 1.53 14.48 12.79
C LEU A 130 1.13 15.45 13.92
N ASP A 131 0.98 16.73 13.60
CA ASP A 131 0.58 17.78 14.54
C ASP A 131 -0.94 17.81 14.78
N ASP A 132 -1.73 17.44 13.77
CA ASP A 132 -3.19 17.40 13.85
C ASP A 132 -3.78 16.40 12.83
N PRO A 133 -3.84 15.11 13.16
CA PRO A 133 -4.37 14.08 12.26
C PRO A 133 -5.88 14.20 12.00
N HIS A 134 -6.59 15.01 12.79
CA HIS A 134 -8.03 15.28 12.63
C HIS A 134 -8.31 16.58 11.87
N SER A 135 -7.28 17.31 11.46
CA SER A 135 -7.42 18.56 10.72
C SER A 135 -7.99 18.33 9.32
N HIS A 136 -9.02 19.08 8.97
CA HIS A 136 -9.55 19.14 7.60
C HIS A 136 -8.79 20.11 6.70
N ALA A 137 -7.68 20.70 7.17
CA ALA A 137 -6.85 21.57 6.37
C ALA A 137 -6.22 20.79 5.21
N LEU A 138 -6.41 21.28 4.00
CA LEU A 138 -5.78 20.72 2.81
C LEU A 138 -4.27 20.99 2.85
N LEU A 139 -3.48 20.00 2.46
CA LEU A 139 -2.05 20.22 2.22
C LEU A 139 -1.87 21.22 1.08
N PRO A 140 -0.84 22.07 1.13
CA PRO A 140 -0.53 22.97 0.03
C PRO A 140 -0.41 22.22 -1.28
N GLN A 141 -1.12 22.68 -2.31
CA GLN A 141 -0.99 22.08 -3.64
C GLN A 141 0.42 22.38 -4.17
N ARG A 142 1.10 21.34 -4.61
CA ARG A 142 2.40 21.50 -5.24
C ARG A 142 2.27 22.11 -6.62
N PRO A 143 3.27 22.88 -7.05
CA PRO A 143 3.35 23.33 -8.43
C PRO A 143 3.25 22.14 -9.38
N GLN A 144 2.38 22.23 -10.38
CA GLN A 144 2.32 21.20 -11.42
C GLN A 144 3.67 21.18 -12.17
N LYS A 145 4.07 19.96 -12.57
CA LYS A 145 5.28 19.76 -13.38
C LYS A 145 5.20 20.65 -14.64
N ARG A 146 6.12 21.61 -14.80
CA ARG A 146 6.29 22.30 -16.07
C ARG A 146 6.93 21.34 -17.07
N GLU A 147 6.51 21.40 -18.34
CA GLU A 147 7.12 20.62 -19.41
C GLU A 147 8.64 20.82 -19.42
N GLY A 148 9.39 19.69 -19.50
CA GLY A 148 10.86 19.72 -19.53
C GLY A 148 11.57 19.77 -18.18
N THR A 149 10.87 19.86 -17.06
CA THR A 149 11.50 19.83 -15.72
C THR A 149 11.35 18.47 -15.03
N ALA A 150 12.33 18.08 -14.20
CA ALA A 150 12.19 16.93 -13.32
C ALA A 150 10.98 17.11 -12.39
N ALA A 151 10.30 16.00 -12.08
CA ALA A 151 9.23 16.06 -11.06
C ALA A 151 9.84 16.52 -9.72
N PRO A 152 9.20 17.47 -9.00
CA PRO A 152 9.69 17.86 -7.68
C PRO A 152 9.71 16.65 -6.74
N GLU A 153 10.75 16.56 -5.91
CA GLU A 153 10.82 15.53 -4.88
C GLU A 153 9.63 15.66 -3.92
N PRO A 154 9.08 14.52 -3.44
CA PRO A 154 8.04 14.54 -2.43
C PRO A 154 8.54 15.18 -1.13
N ASP A 155 7.73 16.06 -0.54
CA ASP A 155 8.00 16.67 0.76
C ASP A 155 7.11 16.02 1.82
N PHE A 156 7.70 15.41 2.80
CA PHE A 156 7.01 14.70 3.87
C PHE A 156 7.06 15.46 5.20
N THR A 157 7.49 16.72 5.19
CA THR A 157 7.62 17.54 6.41
C THR A 157 6.28 17.60 7.15
N GLY A 158 6.28 17.19 8.42
CA GLY A 158 5.08 17.16 9.27
C GLY A 158 4.07 16.06 8.92
N LEU A 159 4.43 15.12 8.03
CA LEU A 159 3.56 14.03 7.62
C LEU A 159 4.07 12.67 8.08
N GLY A 160 3.14 11.83 8.56
CA GLY A 160 3.36 10.41 8.80
C GLY A 160 2.65 9.57 7.75
N LYS A 161 3.31 8.54 7.24
CA LYS A 161 2.68 7.59 6.32
C LYS A 161 1.86 6.58 7.10
N ILE A 162 0.53 6.69 7.03
CA ILE A 162 -0.39 5.78 7.72
C ILE A 162 -0.73 4.54 6.87
N ALA A 163 -0.68 4.65 5.54
CA ALA A 163 -0.91 3.50 4.66
C ALA A 163 0.10 3.43 3.53
N ALA A 164 0.72 2.26 3.39
CA ALA A 164 1.63 1.93 2.30
C ALA A 164 0.89 1.16 1.20
N LEU A 165 1.18 1.48 -0.06
CA LEU A 165 0.55 0.88 -1.21
C LEU A 165 1.61 0.26 -2.14
N GLY A 166 1.40 -0.99 -2.51
CA GLY A 166 2.24 -1.68 -3.48
C GLY A 166 1.44 -2.77 -4.18
N ILE A 167 1.22 -2.59 -5.48
CA ILE A 167 0.41 -3.49 -6.30
C ILE A 167 1.25 -4.19 -7.37
N LYS A 168 0.71 -5.28 -7.89
CA LYS A 168 1.15 -5.94 -9.12
C LYS A 168 -0.05 -6.14 -10.02
N VAL A 169 0.17 -6.00 -11.32
CA VAL A 169 -0.81 -6.34 -12.35
C VAL A 169 -0.25 -7.47 -13.21
N SER A 170 -1.05 -8.50 -13.41
CA SER A 170 -0.78 -9.61 -14.30
C SER A 170 -2.06 -10.01 -15.02
N ARG A 171 -2.01 -10.17 -16.34
CA ARG A 171 -3.19 -10.50 -17.16
C ARG A 171 -4.39 -9.58 -16.86
N HIS A 172 -4.15 -8.28 -16.79
CA HIS A 172 -5.11 -7.24 -16.42
C HIS A 172 -5.67 -7.34 -14.99
N CYS A 173 -5.26 -8.31 -14.20
CA CYS A 173 -5.74 -8.51 -12.83
C CYS A 173 -4.73 -8.03 -11.80
N THR A 174 -5.23 -7.38 -10.75
CA THR A 174 -4.41 -6.88 -9.65
C THR A 174 -4.21 -7.94 -8.57
N TYR A 175 -3.08 -7.88 -7.87
CA TYR A 175 -2.83 -8.54 -6.59
C TYR A 175 -1.81 -7.76 -5.78
N HIS A 176 -1.54 -8.17 -4.52
CA HIS A 176 -1.06 -7.28 -3.48
C HIS A 176 -2.05 -6.13 -3.25
N GLY A 177 -1.65 -5.07 -2.57
CA GLY A 177 -2.61 -4.01 -2.25
C GLY A 177 -2.07 -2.95 -1.32
N VAL A 178 -2.75 -2.74 -0.21
CA VAL A 178 -2.49 -1.67 0.75
C VAL A 178 -2.37 -2.22 2.16
N ALA A 179 -1.46 -1.66 2.93
CA ALA A 179 -1.27 -1.93 4.35
C ALA A 179 -1.55 -0.64 5.14
N LEU A 180 -2.54 -0.68 6.00
CA LEU A 180 -2.98 0.42 6.87
C LEU A 180 -2.51 0.16 8.29
N ASN A 181 -1.69 1.06 8.83
CA ASN A 181 -1.25 1.03 10.22
C ASN A 181 -2.39 1.50 11.13
N VAL A 182 -2.82 0.64 12.06
CA VAL A 182 -3.93 0.93 12.98
C VAL A 182 -3.44 1.00 14.41
N ASP A 183 -2.95 -0.11 14.95
CA ASP A 183 -2.49 -0.22 16.34
C ASP A 183 -1.26 -1.14 16.40
N MET A 184 -0.20 -0.72 15.72
CA MET A 184 1.00 -1.53 15.57
C MET A 184 2.24 -0.84 16.17
N ASP A 185 3.23 -1.66 16.55
CA ASP A 185 4.55 -1.16 16.87
C ASP A 185 5.21 -0.55 15.61
N LEU A 186 5.58 0.73 15.70
CA LEU A 186 6.25 1.45 14.61
C LEU A 186 7.78 1.41 14.71
N GLU A 187 8.33 0.82 15.78
CA GLU A 187 9.80 0.72 15.96
C GLU A 187 10.48 0.05 14.75
N PRO A 188 9.95 -1.05 14.17
CA PRO A 188 10.56 -1.70 13.02
C PRO A 188 10.73 -0.80 11.79
N TYR A 189 9.90 0.23 11.63
CA TYR A 189 10.07 1.20 10.53
C TYR A 189 11.35 2.05 10.66
N ARG A 190 11.90 2.22 11.86
CA ARG A 190 13.17 2.91 12.10
C ARG A 190 14.39 2.12 11.61
N ARG A 191 14.19 0.84 11.31
CA ARG A 191 15.22 -0.08 10.83
C ARG A 191 15.30 -0.17 9.31
N ILE A 192 14.47 0.59 8.63
CA ILE A 192 14.41 0.65 7.16
C ILE A 192 14.24 2.10 6.69
N ASN A 193 14.58 2.37 5.42
CA ASN A 193 14.20 3.61 4.74
C ASN A 193 13.00 3.34 3.83
N PRO A 194 11.75 3.44 4.34
CA PRO A 194 10.58 3.18 3.55
C PRO A 194 10.46 4.23 2.44
N CYS A 195 10.11 3.82 1.23
CA CYS A 195 10.02 4.68 0.05
C CYS A 195 11.34 5.30 -0.43
N GLY A 196 12.50 4.89 0.11
CA GLY A 196 13.80 5.40 -0.28
C GLY A 196 14.17 6.76 0.31
N TYR A 197 13.43 7.20 1.28
CA TYR A 197 13.70 8.43 2.04
C TYR A 197 14.04 8.07 3.49
N ALA A 198 15.03 8.75 4.04
CA ALA A 198 15.41 8.63 5.45
C ALA A 198 14.37 9.29 6.36
#